data_cbb771706b56fcd0ac9d0656168f2c05
#
_entry.id   cbb771706b56fcd0ac9d0656168f2c05
#
_cell.length_a   1.000
_cell.length_b   1.000
_cell.length_c   1.000
_cell.angle_alpha   90.00
_cell.angle_beta   90.00
_cell.angle_gamma   90.00
#
_symmetry.space_group_name_H-M   'P 1'
#
loop_
_entity.id
_entity.type
_entity.pdbx_description
1 polymer ?
#
loop_
_entity_poly.entity_id
_entity_poly.type
_entity_poly.pdbx_seq_one_letter_code
_entity_poly.pdbx_strand_id
1 'polypeptide(L)'
;MKSLKIGLGLLVTVLLFLFVPLPYYISSPGAATSIEEFLTVEGGEKDEGELMMVTISQRRATPFWLVESWVTPFTEANLSSRYLYDGESEADYDRRQQLLMDSSQQAAIQYAYELADEEVAVDFEGIYVSAPIPGSLAANVLKPGDVITAIDGMSFATRMDFLNRVMESDAGDEVELTIERDGEERIVQTLIQPIDQSGDRVGIGIYEPLPVQEIAADPKVDVALTNVGGPSAGLMFTL
;
A
#
# COMPACT_ATOMS: atom_id res chain seq x y z
N MET A 1 41.25 13.76 30.68
CA MET A 1 39.78 13.98 30.79
C MET A 1 39.22 14.88 29.69
N LYS A 2 39.84 15.99 29.25
CA LYS A 2 39.34 16.86 28.17
C LYS A 2 39.33 16.14 26.81
N SER A 3 40.41 15.43 26.45
CA SER A 3 40.48 14.66 25.18
C SER A 3 39.44 13.54 25.06
N LEU A 4 39.13 12.86 26.19
CA LEU A 4 38.11 11.83 26.23
C LEU A 4 36.71 12.43 25.98
N LYS A 5 36.40 13.60 26.56
CA LYS A 5 35.13 14.31 26.34
C LYS A 5 35.01 14.80 24.90
N ILE A 6 36.09 15.27 24.29
CA ILE A 6 36.11 15.68 22.88
C ILE A 6 35.90 14.45 21.97
N GLY A 7 36.60 13.35 22.24
CA GLY A 7 36.43 12.11 21.48
C GLY A 7 35.01 11.55 21.59
N LEU A 8 34.43 11.56 22.79
CA LEU A 8 33.03 11.13 22.98
C LEU A 8 32.04 12.06 22.24
N GLY A 9 32.27 13.39 22.30
CA GLY A 9 31.43 14.33 21.57
C GLY A 9 31.47 14.11 20.06
N LEU A 10 32.66 13.91 19.50
CA LEU A 10 32.83 13.61 18.08
C LEU A 10 32.12 12.31 17.69
N LEU A 11 32.26 11.26 18.50
CA LEU A 11 31.60 10.00 18.26
C LEU A 11 30.05 10.15 18.23
N VAL A 12 29.49 10.86 19.20
CA VAL A 12 28.05 11.16 19.25
C VAL A 12 27.60 11.93 18.01
N THR A 13 28.38 12.96 17.59
CA THR A 13 28.03 13.71 16.37
C THR A 13 28.05 12.83 15.13
N VAL A 14 29.02 11.95 14.98
CA VAL A 14 29.07 10.99 13.86
C VAL A 14 27.89 10.02 13.90
N LEU A 15 27.54 9.51 15.07
CA LEU A 15 26.38 8.63 15.21
C LEU A 15 25.06 9.36 14.85
N LEU A 16 24.89 10.59 15.32
CA LEU A 16 23.73 11.40 14.95
C LEU A 16 23.67 11.64 13.44
N PHE A 17 24.79 11.95 12.81
CA PHE A 17 24.87 12.19 11.37
C PHE A 17 24.53 10.95 10.54
N LEU A 18 24.90 9.76 11.01
CA LEU A 18 24.68 8.51 10.28
C LEU A 18 23.31 7.88 10.53
N PHE A 19 22.71 8.06 11.71
CA PHE A 19 21.58 7.24 12.14
C PHE A 19 20.30 8.02 12.47
N VAL A 20 20.36 9.34 12.66
CA VAL A 20 19.14 10.10 12.96
C VAL A 20 18.28 10.21 11.70
N PRO A 21 17.03 9.66 11.70
CA PRO A 21 16.15 9.78 10.55
C PRO A 21 15.64 11.22 10.40
N LEU A 22 15.65 11.71 9.17
CA LEU A 22 15.09 13.00 8.78
C LEU A 22 13.70 12.83 8.16
N PRO A 23 12.86 13.87 8.12
CA PRO A 23 11.55 13.81 7.47
C PRO A 23 11.67 13.88 5.94
N TYR A 24 12.56 13.07 5.36
CA TYR A 24 12.79 12.96 3.93
C TYR A 24 12.95 11.50 3.52
N TYR A 25 12.50 11.17 2.32
CA TYR A 25 12.83 9.95 1.61
C TYR A 25 13.76 10.26 0.44
N ILE A 26 14.72 9.38 0.23
CA ILE A 26 15.65 9.45 -0.90
C ILE A 26 15.27 8.35 -1.87
N SER A 27 14.94 8.77 -3.09
CA SER A 27 14.64 7.89 -4.21
C SER A 27 15.84 7.85 -5.16
N SER A 28 16.23 6.67 -5.59
CA SER A 28 17.31 6.44 -6.56
C SER A 28 16.91 5.34 -7.54
N PRO A 29 17.56 5.23 -8.71
CA PRO A 29 17.36 4.10 -9.60
C PRO A 29 17.54 2.78 -8.86
N GLY A 30 16.59 1.87 -9.02
CA GLY A 30 16.65 0.50 -8.52
C GLY A 30 17.23 -0.46 -9.56
N ALA A 31 16.73 -1.68 -9.56
CA ALA A 31 17.11 -2.72 -10.51
C ALA A 31 16.19 -2.73 -11.74
N ALA A 32 16.71 -3.21 -12.86
CA ALA A 32 15.94 -3.68 -14.00
C ALA A 32 16.03 -5.22 -13.97
N THR A 33 14.91 -5.90 -13.79
CA THR A 33 14.86 -7.36 -13.64
C THR A 33 13.83 -7.92 -14.60
N SER A 34 14.14 -9.07 -15.20
CA SER A 34 13.20 -9.74 -16.10
C SER A 34 11.95 -10.18 -15.36
N ILE A 35 10.77 -9.99 -15.96
CA ILE A 35 9.49 -10.45 -15.40
C ILE A 35 9.47 -11.97 -15.28
N GLU A 36 10.12 -12.68 -16.16
CA GLU A 36 10.20 -14.15 -16.12
C GLU A 36 10.86 -14.70 -14.84
N GLU A 37 11.61 -13.87 -14.10
CA GLU A 37 12.17 -14.27 -12.81
C GLU A 37 11.10 -14.32 -11.70
N PHE A 38 10.00 -13.60 -11.88
CA PHE A 38 8.95 -13.44 -10.85
C PHE A 38 7.62 -14.07 -11.25
N LEU A 39 7.35 -14.17 -12.56
CA LEU A 39 6.07 -14.65 -13.09
C LEU A 39 6.23 -16.04 -13.68
N THR A 40 5.43 -16.97 -13.21
CA THR A 40 5.34 -18.32 -13.75
C THR A 40 3.89 -18.69 -14.01
N VAL A 41 3.58 -19.09 -15.24
CA VAL A 41 2.26 -19.62 -15.63
C VAL A 41 2.39 -21.10 -15.86
N GLU A 42 1.56 -21.91 -15.24
CA GLU A 42 1.57 -23.37 -15.42
C GLU A 42 1.24 -23.72 -16.87
N GLY A 43 2.13 -24.46 -17.54
CA GLY A 43 1.97 -24.81 -18.96
C GLY A 43 2.22 -23.67 -19.94
N GLY A 44 2.64 -22.50 -19.46
CA GLY A 44 2.97 -21.36 -20.32
C GLY A 44 4.19 -21.61 -21.20
N GLU A 45 4.17 -21.09 -22.42
CA GLU A 45 5.31 -21.10 -23.34
C GLU A 45 6.15 -19.82 -23.13
N LYS A 46 7.46 -19.94 -23.34
CA LYS A 46 8.35 -18.77 -23.31
C LYS A 46 8.31 -18.05 -24.64
N ASP A 47 8.02 -16.78 -24.62
CA ASP A 47 8.12 -15.92 -25.80
C ASP A 47 9.58 -15.58 -26.18
N GLU A 48 9.79 -15.17 -27.44
CA GLU A 48 11.12 -14.73 -27.95
C GLU A 48 11.52 -13.32 -27.45
N GLY A 49 10.74 -12.70 -26.56
CA GLY A 49 10.98 -11.37 -26.03
C GLY A 49 11.43 -11.40 -24.58
N GLU A 50 11.86 -10.26 -24.06
CA GLU A 50 12.15 -10.05 -22.66
C GLU A 50 11.46 -8.77 -22.16
N LEU A 51 10.57 -8.90 -21.18
CA LEU A 51 9.97 -7.77 -20.48
C LEU A 51 10.75 -7.52 -19.19
N MET A 52 11.17 -6.27 -19.00
CA MET A 52 11.93 -5.89 -17.82
C MET A 52 11.12 -4.94 -16.92
N MET A 53 11.00 -5.31 -15.67
CA MET A 53 10.48 -4.42 -14.64
C MET A 53 11.59 -3.53 -14.10
N VAL A 54 11.40 -2.21 -14.17
CA VAL A 54 12.33 -1.23 -13.61
C VAL A 54 11.77 -0.72 -12.28
N THR A 55 12.56 -0.80 -11.23
CA THR A 55 12.18 -0.35 -9.89
C THR A 55 12.90 0.94 -9.50
N ILE A 56 12.39 1.60 -8.47
CA ILE A 56 13.10 2.65 -7.73
C ILE A 56 13.45 2.12 -6.35
N SER A 57 14.65 2.45 -5.87
CA SER A 57 15.04 2.21 -4.49
C SER A 57 14.64 3.42 -3.66
N GLN A 58 13.92 3.19 -2.57
CA GLN A 58 13.48 4.23 -1.66
C GLN A 58 13.97 3.94 -0.25
N ARG A 59 14.52 4.97 0.43
CA ARG A 59 14.99 4.84 1.81
C ARG A 59 14.75 6.12 2.60
N ARG A 60 14.59 6.01 3.91
CA ARG A 60 14.54 7.18 4.79
C ARG A 60 15.88 7.88 4.83
N ALA A 61 15.86 9.21 4.72
CA ALA A 61 17.08 10.00 4.77
C ALA A 61 17.62 10.10 6.19
N THR A 62 18.95 10.01 6.31
CA THR A 62 19.71 10.55 7.44
C THR A 62 20.47 11.79 6.93
N PRO A 63 21.09 12.61 7.80
CA PRO A 63 21.93 13.70 7.34
C PRO A 63 23.01 13.26 6.35
N PHE A 64 23.58 12.07 6.55
CA PHE A 64 24.56 11.50 5.62
C PHE A 64 23.97 11.26 4.22
N TRP A 65 22.84 10.53 4.14
CA TRP A 65 22.19 10.22 2.88
C TRP A 65 21.64 11.45 2.17
N LEU A 66 21.20 12.46 2.93
CA LEU A 66 20.74 13.72 2.37
C LEU A 66 21.87 14.49 1.68
N VAL A 67 23.07 14.54 2.30
CA VAL A 67 24.23 15.17 1.67
C VAL A 67 24.73 14.37 0.47
N GLU A 68 24.71 13.05 0.58
CA GLU A 68 25.11 12.15 -0.51
C GLU A 68 24.20 12.31 -1.73
N SER A 69 22.89 12.50 -1.53
CA SER A 69 21.93 12.70 -2.63
C SER A 69 22.23 13.94 -3.50
N TRP A 70 22.93 14.93 -3.00
CA TRP A 70 23.29 16.14 -3.77
C TRP A 70 24.41 15.90 -4.78
N VAL A 71 25.20 14.85 -4.59
CA VAL A 71 26.35 14.53 -5.44
C VAL A 71 26.15 13.24 -6.26
N THR A 72 25.13 12.46 -5.92
CA THR A 72 24.80 11.23 -6.61
C THR A 72 23.79 11.49 -7.74
N PRO A 73 24.13 11.18 -9.01
CA PRO A 73 23.24 11.37 -10.13
C PRO A 73 21.92 10.59 -9.97
N PHE A 74 20.83 11.13 -10.51
CA PHE A 74 19.51 10.49 -10.54
C PHE A 74 18.93 10.16 -9.15
N THR A 75 19.40 10.86 -8.12
CA THR A 75 18.91 10.70 -6.75
C THR A 75 18.11 11.94 -6.35
N GLU A 76 16.91 11.72 -5.81
CA GLU A 76 16.01 12.78 -5.38
C GLU A 76 15.68 12.64 -3.89
N ALA A 77 15.69 13.77 -3.17
CA ALA A 77 15.22 13.84 -1.81
C ALA A 77 13.87 14.56 -1.73
N ASN A 78 12.86 13.87 -1.24
CA ASN A 78 11.50 14.39 -1.13
C ASN A 78 11.04 14.33 0.34
N LEU A 79 10.19 15.28 0.75
CA LEU A 79 9.58 15.26 2.09
C LEU A 79 8.77 13.99 2.30
N SER A 80 8.83 13.41 3.49
CA SER A 80 8.07 12.21 3.86
C SER A 80 6.56 12.41 3.72
N SER A 81 6.05 13.63 3.94
CA SER A 81 4.64 13.98 3.74
C SER A 81 4.13 13.84 2.30
N ARG A 82 5.03 13.60 1.34
CA ARG A 82 4.64 13.29 -0.04
C ARG A 82 4.21 11.82 -0.21
N TYR A 83 4.65 10.96 0.68
CA TYR A 83 4.48 9.50 0.60
C TYR A 83 3.59 8.95 1.71
N LEU A 84 3.75 9.49 2.92
CA LEU A 84 3.00 9.07 4.09
C LEU A 84 1.73 9.92 4.26
N TYR A 85 0.64 9.26 4.61
CA TYR A 85 -0.54 9.95 5.10
C TYR A 85 -0.28 10.58 6.47
N ASP A 86 -1.08 11.57 6.84
CA ASP A 86 -0.95 12.21 8.16
C ASP A 86 -1.16 11.19 9.28
N GLY A 87 -0.13 11.01 10.12
CA GLY A 87 -0.15 10.05 11.22
C GLY A 87 0.25 8.62 10.84
N GLU A 88 0.51 8.34 9.56
CA GLU A 88 0.97 7.02 9.10
C GLU A 88 2.39 6.74 9.58
N SER A 89 2.60 5.56 10.17
CA SER A 89 3.94 5.08 10.49
C SER A 89 4.66 4.51 9.26
N GLU A 90 5.99 4.36 9.34
CA GLU A 90 6.74 3.70 8.25
C GLU A 90 6.29 2.26 8.04
N ALA A 91 6.01 1.55 9.11
CA ALA A 91 5.54 0.16 9.03
C ALA A 91 4.16 0.06 8.34
N ASP A 92 3.25 1.02 8.61
CA ASP A 92 1.95 1.08 7.95
C ASP A 92 2.09 1.46 6.46
N TYR A 93 3.00 2.39 6.15
CA TYR A 93 3.35 2.73 4.77
C TYR A 93 3.88 1.52 4.00
N ASP A 94 4.84 0.80 4.56
CA ASP A 94 5.41 -0.40 3.92
C ASP A 94 4.33 -1.46 3.70
N ARG A 95 3.46 -1.68 4.69
CA ARG A 95 2.34 -2.60 4.57
C ARG A 95 1.35 -2.17 3.48
N ARG A 96 1.02 -0.88 3.41
CA ARG A 96 0.18 -0.32 2.36
C ARG A 96 0.81 -0.51 0.97
N GLN A 97 2.12 -0.29 0.83
CA GLN A 97 2.80 -0.52 -0.45
C GLN A 97 2.78 -1.99 -0.88
N GLN A 98 2.89 -2.93 0.07
CA GLN A 98 2.75 -4.36 -0.22
C GLN A 98 1.34 -4.70 -0.67
N LEU A 99 0.32 -4.23 0.04
CA LEU A 99 -1.09 -4.46 -0.33
C LEU A 99 -1.46 -3.83 -1.68
N LEU A 100 -0.92 -2.65 -1.99
CA LEU A 100 -1.09 -2.05 -3.32
C LEU A 100 -0.49 -2.94 -4.40
N MET A 101 0.67 -3.54 -4.15
CA MET A 101 1.29 -4.49 -5.07
C MET A 101 0.44 -5.75 -5.20
N ASP A 102 0.02 -6.36 -4.10
CA ASP A 102 -0.80 -7.57 -4.10
C ASP A 102 -2.14 -7.34 -4.83
N SER A 103 -2.83 -6.24 -4.50
CA SER A 103 -4.07 -5.85 -5.18
C SER A 103 -3.86 -5.64 -6.69
N SER A 104 -2.72 -5.06 -7.08
CA SER A 104 -2.37 -4.84 -8.48
C SER A 104 -2.07 -6.15 -9.22
N GLN A 105 -1.39 -7.11 -8.55
CA GLN A 105 -1.14 -8.45 -9.10
C GLN A 105 -2.46 -9.22 -9.29
N GLN A 106 -3.33 -9.23 -8.27
CA GLN A 106 -4.64 -9.88 -8.36
C GLN A 106 -5.48 -9.31 -9.50
N ALA A 107 -5.52 -7.97 -9.62
CA ALA A 107 -6.24 -7.32 -10.73
C ALA A 107 -5.64 -7.68 -12.10
N ALA A 108 -4.32 -7.81 -12.19
CA ALA A 108 -3.63 -8.20 -13.42
C ALA A 108 -3.97 -9.64 -13.83
N ILE A 109 -3.93 -10.58 -12.88
CA ILE A 109 -4.31 -11.98 -13.09
C ILE A 109 -5.76 -12.04 -13.58
N GLN A 110 -6.69 -11.42 -12.86
CA GLN A 110 -8.10 -11.40 -13.23
C GLN A 110 -8.27 -10.87 -14.66
N TYR A 111 -7.66 -9.74 -15.00
CA TYR A 111 -7.79 -9.14 -16.31
C TYR A 111 -7.17 -10.00 -17.43
N ALA A 112 -6.04 -10.66 -17.17
CA ALA A 112 -5.42 -11.56 -18.14
C ALA A 112 -6.31 -12.74 -18.48
N TYR A 113 -6.98 -13.35 -17.47
CA TYR A 113 -7.93 -14.44 -17.70
C TYR A 113 -9.20 -13.99 -18.39
N GLU A 114 -9.74 -12.82 -18.06
CA GLU A 114 -10.86 -12.20 -18.77
C GLU A 114 -10.53 -11.99 -20.26
N LEU A 115 -9.29 -11.58 -20.60
CA LEU A 115 -8.86 -11.45 -21.99
C LEU A 115 -8.70 -12.79 -22.71
N ALA A 116 -8.42 -13.86 -21.98
CA ALA A 116 -8.33 -15.22 -22.51
C ALA A 116 -9.70 -15.93 -22.62
N ASP A 117 -10.82 -15.26 -22.28
CA ASP A 117 -12.15 -15.85 -22.15
C ASP A 117 -12.21 -17.01 -21.14
N GLU A 118 -11.38 -16.95 -20.09
CA GLU A 118 -11.32 -17.92 -18.99
C GLU A 118 -11.98 -17.37 -17.73
N GLU A 119 -12.65 -18.22 -16.98
CA GLU A 119 -13.28 -17.84 -15.71
C GLU A 119 -12.30 -17.99 -14.54
N VAL A 120 -12.30 -17.00 -13.64
CA VAL A 120 -11.55 -17.05 -12.38
C VAL A 120 -12.50 -16.99 -11.18
N ALA A 121 -12.15 -17.71 -10.11
CA ALA A 121 -12.84 -17.56 -8.86
C ALA A 121 -12.13 -16.47 -8.02
N VAL A 122 -12.91 -15.49 -7.59
CA VAL A 122 -12.44 -14.41 -6.70
C VAL A 122 -12.96 -14.69 -5.30
N ASP A 123 -12.06 -14.91 -4.36
CA ASP A 123 -12.38 -14.97 -2.94
C ASP A 123 -12.10 -13.59 -2.33
N PHE A 124 -13.19 -12.86 -2.06
CA PHE A 124 -13.13 -11.50 -1.56
C PHE A 124 -13.31 -11.50 -0.05
N GLU A 125 -12.27 -11.13 0.68
CA GLU A 125 -12.24 -11.15 2.15
C GLU A 125 -12.76 -9.84 2.75
N GLY A 126 -12.57 -8.69 2.07
CA GLY A 126 -13.01 -7.40 2.59
C GLY A 126 -12.25 -6.20 2.04
N ILE A 127 -12.36 -5.08 2.78
CA ILE A 127 -11.69 -3.82 2.46
C ILE A 127 -10.64 -3.51 3.54
N TYR A 128 -9.40 -3.42 3.12
CA TYR A 128 -8.29 -3.02 3.98
C TYR A 128 -8.32 -1.52 4.27
N VAL A 129 -8.18 -1.17 5.54
CA VAL A 129 -8.01 0.20 6.02
C VAL A 129 -6.54 0.56 5.98
N SER A 130 -6.13 1.33 4.96
CA SER A 130 -4.75 1.81 4.83
C SER A 130 -4.41 2.85 5.90
N ALA A 131 -5.28 3.84 6.07
CA ALA A 131 -5.25 4.78 7.18
C ALA A 131 -6.61 5.49 7.32
N PRO A 132 -7.07 5.78 8.54
CA PRO A 132 -8.21 6.67 8.73
C PRO A 132 -7.81 8.13 8.47
N ILE A 133 -8.75 8.92 7.97
CA ILE A 133 -8.54 10.36 7.71
C ILE A 133 -8.48 11.11 9.04
N PRO A 134 -7.42 11.89 9.32
CA PRO A 134 -7.30 12.65 10.56
C PRO A 134 -8.49 13.58 10.80
N GLY A 135 -9.04 13.54 12.01
CA GLY A 135 -10.22 14.32 12.38
C GLY A 135 -11.56 13.69 12.01
N SER A 136 -11.58 12.58 11.29
CA SER A 136 -12.79 11.77 11.09
C SER A 136 -13.16 11.00 12.37
N LEU A 137 -14.41 10.56 12.50
CA LEU A 137 -14.79 9.63 13.57
C LEU A 137 -14.12 8.27 13.37
N ALA A 138 -13.89 7.85 12.13
CA ALA A 138 -13.13 6.64 11.80
C ALA A 138 -11.76 6.62 12.48
N ALA A 139 -11.08 7.77 12.60
CA ALA A 139 -9.77 7.86 13.25
C ALA A 139 -9.76 7.47 14.74
N ASN A 140 -10.92 7.43 15.39
CA ASN A 140 -11.04 7.02 16.79
C ASN A 140 -11.30 5.51 16.96
N VAL A 141 -11.78 4.84 15.91
CA VAL A 141 -12.27 3.45 15.99
C VAL A 141 -11.54 2.50 15.05
N LEU A 142 -11.12 2.99 13.87
CA LEU A 142 -10.35 2.21 12.90
C LEU A 142 -8.85 2.43 13.06
N LYS A 143 -8.09 1.44 12.65
CA LYS A 143 -6.61 1.47 12.61
C LYS A 143 -6.11 0.98 11.27
N PRO A 144 -4.91 1.39 10.85
CA PRO A 144 -4.23 0.72 9.74
C PRO A 144 -4.13 -0.78 10.01
N GLY A 145 -4.47 -1.58 9.01
CA GLY A 145 -4.46 -3.03 9.14
C GLY A 145 -5.82 -3.68 9.43
N ASP A 146 -6.84 -2.92 9.77
CA ASP A 146 -8.20 -3.46 9.86
C ASP A 146 -8.70 -3.89 8.48
N VAL A 147 -9.48 -4.97 8.44
CA VAL A 147 -10.19 -5.40 7.24
C VAL A 147 -11.68 -5.29 7.50
N ILE A 148 -12.38 -4.43 6.75
CA ILE A 148 -13.83 -4.26 6.87
C ILE A 148 -14.50 -5.37 6.07
N THR A 149 -15.30 -6.20 6.74
CA THR A 149 -15.98 -7.37 6.15
C THR A 149 -17.47 -7.16 5.94
N ALA A 150 -18.10 -6.24 6.69
CA ALA A 150 -19.51 -5.89 6.53
C ALA A 150 -19.81 -4.44 6.95
N ILE A 151 -20.89 -3.89 6.41
CA ILE A 151 -21.54 -2.62 6.84
C ILE A 151 -22.96 -2.94 7.21
N ASP A 152 -23.40 -2.51 8.41
CA ASP A 152 -24.73 -2.72 8.96
C ASP A 152 -25.17 -4.20 8.90
N GLY A 153 -24.23 -5.11 9.23
CA GLY A 153 -24.41 -6.54 9.23
C GLY A 153 -24.54 -7.19 7.83
N MET A 154 -24.33 -6.42 6.75
CA MET A 154 -24.37 -6.93 5.39
C MET A 154 -22.95 -6.98 4.81
N SER A 155 -22.49 -8.18 4.46
CA SER A 155 -21.23 -8.39 3.74
C SER A 155 -21.34 -7.90 2.28
N PHE A 156 -20.22 -7.73 1.66
CA PHE A 156 -20.08 -7.36 0.25
C PHE A 156 -19.13 -8.35 -0.43
N ALA A 157 -19.36 -8.59 -1.72
CA ALA A 157 -18.56 -9.53 -2.50
C ALA A 157 -17.47 -8.86 -3.34
N THR A 158 -17.51 -7.53 -3.45
CA THR A 158 -16.55 -6.76 -4.22
C THR A 158 -16.28 -5.42 -3.58
N ARG A 159 -15.15 -4.82 -3.93
CA ARG A 159 -14.85 -3.43 -3.57
C ARG A 159 -15.93 -2.46 -4.07
N MET A 160 -16.53 -2.74 -5.23
CA MET A 160 -17.57 -1.88 -5.79
C MET A 160 -18.85 -1.93 -4.97
N ASP A 161 -19.24 -3.11 -4.45
CA ASP A 161 -20.39 -3.24 -3.55
C ASP A 161 -20.21 -2.41 -2.28
N PHE A 162 -19.00 -2.44 -1.70
CA PHE A 162 -18.63 -1.58 -0.57
C PHE A 162 -18.80 -0.10 -0.92
N LEU A 163 -18.21 0.34 -2.04
CA LEU A 163 -18.27 1.75 -2.46
C LEU A 163 -19.71 2.20 -2.75
N ASN A 164 -20.52 1.37 -3.43
CA ASN A 164 -21.91 1.67 -3.72
C ASN A 164 -22.71 1.86 -2.43
N ARG A 165 -22.53 0.97 -1.45
CA ARG A 165 -23.21 1.07 -0.16
C ARG A 165 -22.86 2.35 0.60
N VAL A 166 -21.59 2.73 0.60
CA VAL A 166 -21.15 3.99 1.21
C VAL A 166 -21.73 5.19 0.47
N MET A 167 -21.79 5.14 -0.88
CA MET A 167 -22.32 6.24 -1.71
C MET A 167 -23.85 6.37 -1.66
N GLU A 168 -24.56 5.30 -1.31
CA GLU A 168 -26.02 5.31 -1.11
C GLU A 168 -26.45 5.91 0.24
N SER A 169 -25.50 6.12 1.15
CA SER A 169 -25.74 6.70 2.48
C SER A 169 -25.63 8.24 2.43
N ASP A 170 -26.31 8.91 3.33
CA ASP A 170 -26.25 10.36 3.47
C ASP A 170 -25.13 10.78 4.45
N ALA A 171 -24.57 11.97 4.25
CA ALA A 171 -23.60 12.53 5.19
C ALA A 171 -24.26 12.76 6.57
N GLY A 172 -23.67 12.18 7.60
CA GLY A 172 -24.17 12.20 8.98
C GLY A 172 -24.82 10.90 9.41
N ASP A 173 -25.05 9.95 8.51
CA ASP A 173 -25.55 8.63 8.85
C ASP A 173 -24.53 7.87 9.71
N GLU A 174 -25.02 7.25 10.78
CA GLU A 174 -24.23 6.30 11.57
C GLU A 174 -24.23 4.94 10.87
N VAL A 175 -23.04 4.36 10.71
CA VAL A 175 -22.88 3.03 10.16
C VAL A 175 -22.09 2.13 11.11
N GLU A 176 -22.53 0.88 11.20
CA GLU A 176 -21.85 -0.16 11.95
C GLU A 176 -20.93 -0.94 11.00
N LEU A 177 -19.66 -0.99 11.34
CA LEU A 177 -18.66 -1.74 10.56
C LEU A 177 -18.29 -3.01 11.32
N THR A 178 -18.41 -4.16 10.66
CA THR A 178 -17.74 -5.38 11.12
C THR A 178 -16.34 -5.37 10.56
N ILE A 179 -15.34 -5.48 11.43
CA ILE A 179 -13.93 -5.47 11.05
C ILE A 179 -13.21 -6.70 11.60
N GLU A 180 -12.20 -7.15 10.91
CA GLU A 180 -11.19 -8.06 11.43
C GLU A 180 -9.96 -7.25 11.83
N ARG A 181 -9.50 -7.45 13.07
CA ARG A 181 -8.28 -6.83 13.62
C ARG A 181 -7.51 -7.88 14.41
N ASP A 182 -6.26 -8.14 14.02
CA ASP A 182 -5.39 -9.13 14.66
C ASP A 182 -6.02 -10.55 14.71
N GLY A 183 -6.81 -10.93 13.69
CA GLY A 183 -7.52 -12.20 13.61
C GLY A 183 -8.79 -12.27 14.49
N GLU A 184 -9.23 -11.16 15.06
CA GLU A 184 -10.46 -11.08 15.87
C GLU A 184 -11.49 -10.19 15.18
N GLU A 185 -12.72 -10.71 15.09
CA GLU A 185 -13.86 -9.92 14.62
C GLU A 185 -14.28 -8.90 15.68
N ARG A 186 -14.53 -7.68 15.26
CA ARG A 186 -14.98 -6.57 16.09
C ARG A 186 -16.02 -5.74 15.38
N ILE A 187 -16.93 -5.17 16.15
CA ILE A 187 -17.94 -4.23 15.65
C ILE A 187 -17.56 -2.84 16.13
N VAL A 188 -17.48 -1.89 15.20
CA VAL A 188 -17.20 -0.49 15.48
C VAL A 188 -18.20 0.41 14.76
N GLN A 189 -18.45 1.60 15.29
CA GLN A 189 -19.36 2.57 14.70
C GLN A 189 -18.61 3.80 14.24
N THR A 190 -18.99 4.30 13.08
CA THR A 190 -18.46 5.54 12.49
C THR A 190 -19.59 6.33 11.83
N LEU A 191 -19.27 7.49 11.27
CA LEU A 191 -20.21 8.29 10.50
C LEU A 191 -19.79 8.35 9.03
N ILE A 192 -20.78 8.37 8.17
CA ILE A 192 -20.62 8.80 6.79
C ILE A 192 -20.34 10.30 6.79
N GLN A 193 -19.29 10.71 6.09
CA GLN A 193 -18.87 12.11 6.05
C GLN A 193 -18.47 12.55 4.65
N PRO A 194 -18.57 13.85 4.31
CA PRO A 194 -18.01 14.35 3.06
C PRO A 194 -16.51 14.09 3.01
N ILE A 195 -16.03 13.61 1.85
CA ILE A 195 -14.60 13.33 1.59
C ILE A 195 -13.99 14.32 0.60
N ASP A 196 -14.78 15.25 0.08
CA ASP A 196 -14.33 16.33 -0.79
C ASP A 196 -14.84 17.69 -0.29
N GLN A 197 -14.27 18.77 -0.85
CA GLN A 197 -14.63 20.13 -0.46
C GLN A 197 -16.02 20.57 -0.95
N SER A 198 -16.57 19.91 -1.98
CA SER A 198 -17.91 20.19 -2.49
C SER A 198 -19.01 19.55 -1.63
N GLY A 199 -18.69 18.50 -0.91
CA GLY A 199 -19.64 17.69 -0.15
C GLY A 199 -20.46 16.71 -1.00
N ASP A 200 -20.13 16.59 -2.30
CA ASP A 200 -20.85 15.73 -3.25
C ASP A 200 -20.46 14.24 -3.08
N ARG A 201 -19.29 13.98 -2.53
CA ARG A 201 -18.81 12.62 -2.29
C ARG A 201 -18.73 12.35 -0.80
N VAL A 202 -19.24 11.18 -0.43
CA VAL A 202 -19.25 10.72 0.96
C VAL A 202 -18.36 9.50 1.15
N GLY A 203 -17.93 9.27 2.38
CA GLY A 203 -17.09 8.15 2.77
C GLY A 203 -17.11 7.90 4.27
N ILE A 204 -16.61 6.77 4.69
CA ILE A 204 -16.52 6.38 6.10
C ILE A 204 -15.33 7.03 6.84
N GLY A 205 -14.55 7.87 6.16
CA GLY A 205 -13.40 8.55 6.76
C GLY A 205 -12.10 7.75 6.75
N ILE A 206 -11.88 6.93 5.73
CA ILE A 206 -10.59 6.26 5.45
C ILE A 206 -9.99 6.76 4.13
N TYR A 207 -8.65 6.73 4.06
CA TYR A 207 -7.96 6.86 2.81
C TYR A 207 -8.17 5.58 1.99
N GLU A 208 -7.99 5.67 0.70
CA GLU A 208 -7.96 4.63 -0.31
C GLU A 208 -8.37 3.20 0.16
N PRO A 209 -9.64 2.80 0.01
CA PRO A 209 -10.12 1.47 0.38
C PRO A 209 -9.53 0.44 -0.58
N LEU A 210 -8.65 -0.43 -0.09
CA LEU A 210 -8.00 -1.47 -0.89
C LEU A 210 -8.74 -2.81 -0.72
N PRO A 211 -9.03 -3.54 -1.81
CA PRO A 211 -9.60 -4.87 -1.70
C PRO A 211 -8.57 -5.85 -1.12
N VAL A 212 -9.02 -6.70 -0.21
CA VAL A 212 -8.34 -7.92 0.21
C VAL A 212 -9.05 -9.05 -0.50
N GLN A 213 -8.38 -9.70 -1.43
CA GLN A 213 -8.96 -10.78 -2.24
C GLN A 213 -7.88 -11.74 -2.72
N GLU A 214 -8.25 -12.97 -2.99
CA GLU A 214 -7.41 -13.97 -3.63
C GLU A 214 -8.08 -14.43 -4.94
N ILE A 215 -7.28 -14.57 -6.00
CA ILE A 215 -7.74 -15.06 -7.29
C ILE A 215 -7.28 -16.51 -7.44
N ALA A 216 -8.24 -17.43 -7.53
CA ALA A 216 -7.98 -18.80 -7.90
C ALA A 216 -8.15 -18.95 -9.41
N ALA A 217 -7.05 -19.15 -10.11
CA ALA A 217 -6.97 -19.24 -11.56
C ALA A 217 -6.47 -20.63 -12.00
N ASP A 218 -6.95 -21.11 -13.16
CA ASP A 218 -6.48 -22.33 -13.81
C ASP A 218 -6.31 -22.04 -15.32
N PRO A 219 -5.08 -22.17 -15.88
CA PRO A 219 -3.83 -22.63 -15.26
C PRO A 219 -3.34 -21.70 -14.13
N LYS A 220 -2.60 -22.24 -13.17
CA LYS A 220 -2.11 -21.46 -12.02
C LYS A 220 -1.06 -20.44 -12.44
N VAL A 221 -1.21 -19.21 -11.94
CA VAL A 221 -0.21 -18.14 -12.04
C VAL A 221 0.44 -17.94 -10.67
N ASP A 222 1.75 -17.93 -10.64
CA ASP A 222 2.54 -17.65 -9.43
C ASP A 222 3.40 -16.40 -9.66
N VAL A 223 3.25 -15.42 -8.77
CA VAL A 223 4.01 -14.16 -8.80
C VAL A 223 4.87 -14.07 -7.55
N ALA A 224 6.15 -14.37 -7.69
CA ALA A 224 7.13 -14.44 -6.59
C ALA A 224 7.89 -13.13 -6.40
N LEU A 225 7.18 -12.00 -6.20
CA LEU A 225 7.81 -10.72 -5.90
C LEU A 225 7.99 -10.53 -4.40
N THR A 226 9.23 -10.32 -3.97
CA THR A 226 9.56 -10.01 -2.58
C THR A 226 10.23 -8.63 -2.49
N ASN A 227 9.87 -7.86 -1.45
CA ASN A 227 10.44 -6.53 -1.15
C ASN A 227 10.22 -5.47 -2.26
N VAL A 228 9.21 -5.64 -3.09
CA VAL A 228 8.76 -4.63 -4.05
C VAL A 228 7.33 -4.22 -3.67
N GLY A 229 7.09 -2.94 -3.61
CA GLY A 229 5.78 -2.37 -3.26
C GLY A 229 5.29 -1.38 -4.31
N GLY A 230 4.02 -1.02 -4.21
CA GLY A 230 3.34 -0.06 -5.08
C GLY A 230 2.65 -0.70 -6.28
N PRO A 231 1.60 -0.07 -6.81
CA PRO A 231 0.70 -0.67 -7.82
C PRO A 231 1.26 -0.64 -9.25
N SER A 232 2.44 -0.05 -9.46
CA SER A 232 2.94 0.30 -10.82
C SER A 232 3.27 -0.92 -11.69
N ALA A 233 3.51 -2.08 -11.10
CA ALA A 233 3.88 -3.29 -11.83
C ALA A 233 2.67 -4.07 -12.38
N GLY A 234 1.45 -3.78 -11.92
CA GLY A 234 0.26 -4.55 -12.29
C GLY A 234 0.06 -4.70 -13.79
N LEU A 235 0.17 -3.60 -14.55
CA LEU A 235 0.04 -3.65 -16.00
C LEU A 235 1.04 -4.60 -16.66
N MET A 236 2.21 -4.79 -16.08
CA MET A 236 3.25 -5.66 -16.65
C MET A 236 2.96 -7.14 -16.41
N PHE A 237 2.14 -7.47 -15.42
CA PHE A 237 1.73 -8.86 -15.14
C PHE A 237 0.55 -9.34 -15.99
N THR A 238 -0.10 -8.44 -16.76
CA THR A 238 -1.20 -8.78 -17.66
C THR A 238 -0.73 -9.16 -19.07
N LEU A 239 0.54 -8.92 -19.37
CA LEU A 239 1.14 -9.18 -20.67
C LEU A 239 1.73 -10.59 -20.72
#